data_f02e2097b51b45c9bcc1080c7359334e
#
_entry.id   f02e2097b51b45c9bcc1080c7359334e
#
_cell.length_a   1.000
_cell.length_b   1.000
_cell.length_c   1.000
_cell.angle_alpha   90.00
_cell.angle_beta   90.00
_cell.angle_gamma   90.00
#
_symmetry.space_group_name_H-M   'P 1'
#
loop_
_entity.id
_entity.type
_entity.pdbx_description
1 polymer ?
#
loop_
_entity_poly.entity_id
_entity_poly.type
_entity_poly.pdbx_seq_one_letter_code
_entity_poly.pdbx_strand_id
1 'polypeptide(L)'
;GSIKTGNSSGRFHMSYLEERNNDFGVIYKVPNMGDDGRDGRYFLSRSDSSHANGFYFQGAPLQRNDTKEIPYPNFLDFEQEFNLVGTEGGVPFDGGKKPIAFIQYLLKIAKGNNKNLVVLDFFAGSGSTGHAFLDGGYTGQVILVQAPEKTYEIKKGKKLAKNNCKGVFNAGFETITQITRKRIENAIGGYVTDKKISKVLFEEELTPKSLNKVPDYLARIDEIKQENEKLYHSFDVHVKDGVLMLQGEISKKKACPPLGNSLKYYRTSFVGTSTANQATDHDKTILAQKAGCLLALAENTLYEMKKTDSYQIFKDKNHDVWTAIYFKEDYRPKYFNEFVHEVEQLQGVKNVYIFTWGDVGSFDFYFEYLSEVNLKSIPQPILDIYKSLNA
;
A
#
# COMPACT_ATOMS: atom_id res chain seq x y z
N GLY A 1 25.86 2.85 40.81
CA GLY A 1 25.93 3.43 42.13
C GLY A 1 26.89 4.61 42.18
N SER A 2 26.75 5.47 43.21
CA SER A 2 27.61 6.62 43.40
C SER A 2 28.82 6.27 44.23
N ILE A 3 30.02 6.68 43.83
CA ILE A 3 31.25 6.52 44.63
C ILE A 3 31.12 7.26 45.95
N LYS A 4 30.48 8.43 45.96
CA LYS A 4 30.27 9.27 47.14
C LYS A 4 29.33 8.65 48.18
N THR A 5 28.43 7.81 47.77
CA THR A 5 27.47 7.15 48.68
C THR A 5 27.97 5.81 49.24
N GLY A 6 29.22 5.49 48.96
CA GLY A 6 29.79 4.20 49.36
C GLY A 6 29.28 3.00 48.59
N ASN A 7 28.55 3.24 47.53
CA ASN A 7 28.08 2.16 46.67
C ASN A 7 29.28 1.44 46.03
N SER A 8 29.42 0.17 46.30
CA SER A 8 30.55 -0.67 45.90
C SER A 8 30.72 -0.72 44.37
N SER A 9 29.64 -0.62 43.61
CA SER A 9 29.70 -0.67 42.13
C SER A 9 30.36 0.58 41.56
N GLY A 10 30.07 1.77 42.08
CA GLY A 10 30.71 3.00 41.60
C GLY A 10 32.20 3.04 41.93
N ARG A 11 32.57 2.59 43.10
CA ARG A 11 33.97 2.52 43.52
C ARG A 11 34.73 1.50 42.69
N PHE A 12 34.16 0.36 42.43
CA PHE A 12 34.75 -0.69 41.61
C PHE A 12 34.95 -0.21 40.15
N HIS A 13 33.95 0.51 39.63
CA HIS A 13 34.00 1.07 38.29
C HIS A 13 35.20 2.03 38.08
N MET A 14 35.41 2.94 39.02
CA MET A 14 36.53 3.90 38.93
C MET A 14 37.88 3.22 38.98
N SER A 15 38.10 2.32 39.93
CA SER A 15 39.36 1.56 40.06
C SER A 15 39.65 0.78 38.78
N TYR A 16 38.63 0.19 38.19
CA TYR A 16 38.78 -0.62 37.01
C TYR A 16 39.14 0.20 35.79
N LEU A 17 38.60 1.41 35.62
CA LEU A 17 38.95 2.33 34.55
C LEU A 17 40.38 2.85 34.67
N GLU A 18 40.80 3.21 35.88
CA GLU A 18 42.18 3.64 36.16
C GLU A 18 43.19 2.57 35.83
N GLU A 19 42.89 1.30 36.12
CA GLU A 19 43.78 0.18 35.85
C GLU A 19 43.84 -0.23 34.39
N ARG A 20 42.75 -0.07 33.63
CA ARG A 20 42.61 -0.68 32.32
C ARG A 20 42.84 0.24 31.14
N ASN A 21 42.64 1.55 31.31
CA ASN A 21 42.79 2.57 30.25
C ASN A 21 42.36 2.05 28.86
N ASN A 22 41.11 1.62 28.75
CA ASN A 22 40.60 0.91 27.59
C ASN A 22 39.52 1.74 26.88
N ASP A 23 39.78 2.18 25.68
CA ASP A 23 38.93 3.04 24.84
C ASP A 23 37.61 2.37 24.41
N PHE A 24 37.59 1.04 24.37
CA PHE A 24 36.41 0.29 23.95
C PHE A 24 35.35 0.06 25.07
N GLY A 25 35.73 0.35 26.30
CA GLY A 25 34.93 0.03 27.47
C GLY A 25 35.10 -1.41 27.96
N VAL A 26 34.63 -1.65 29.13
CA VAL A 26 34.80 -2.92 29.83
C VAL A 26 33.47 -3.36 30.43
N ILE A 27 33.16 -4.63 30.27
CA ILE A 27 32.02 -5.26 30.97
C ILE A 27 32.60 -5.94 32.22
N TYR A 28 32.09 -5.59 33.37
CA TYR A 28 32.47 -6.18 34.66
C TYR A 28 31.29 -6.63 35.47
N LYS A 29 31.47 -7.66 36.29
CA LYS A 29 30.42 -8.21 37.15
C LYS A 29 30.66 -7.71 38.57
N VAL A 30 29.60 -7.17 39.18
CA VAL A 30 29.59 -6.85 40.61
C VAL A 30 28.82 -7.92 41.34
N PRO A 31 29.47 -8.75 42.15
CA PRO A 31 28.81 -9.82 42.91
C PRO A 31 27.88 -9.23 43.97
N ASN A 32 26.90 -9.99 44.38
CA ASN A 32 25.95 -9.65 45.48
C ASN A 32 25.16 -8.36 45.24
N MET A 33 25.01 -7.93 43.99
CA MET A 33 24.12 -6.84 43.61
C MET A 33 22.92 -7.38 42.85
N GLY A 34 21.75 -7.31 43.46
CA GLY A 34 20.49 -7.58 42.81
C GLY A 34 19.48 -8.21 43.74
N ASP A 35 18.24 -7.80 43.59
CA ASP A 35 17.09 -8.26 44.34
C ASP A 35 16.45 -9.53 43.74
N ASP A 36 17.02 -10.02 42.63
CA ASP A 36 16.50 -11.08 41.78
C ASP A 36 17.11 -12.47 42.08
N GLY A 37 17.85 -12.61 43.19
CA GLY A 37 18.49 -13.86 43.55
C GLY A 37 19.59 -14.36 42.63
N ARG A 38 20.06 -13.53 41.70
CA ARG A 38 21.13 -13.86 40.76
C ARG A 38 22.48 -13.46 41.30
N ASP A 39 23.50 -14.15 40.81
CA ASP A 39 24.88 -14.08 41.25
C ASP A 39 25.62 -12.81 40.82
N GLY A 40 24.97 -11.65 40.95
CA GLY A 40 25.54 -10.33 40.67
C GLY A 40 25.03 -9.68 39.39
N ARG A 41 25.40 -8.41 39.17
CA ARG A 41 24.99 -7.61 38.02
C ARG A 41 26.20 -7.22 37.16
N TYR A 42 25.97 -7.12 35.85
CA TYR A 42 26.97 -6.66 34.88
C TYR A 42 26.82 -5.18 34.61
N PHE A 43 27.94 -4.51 34.47
CA PHE A 43 28.03 -3.09 34.11
C PHE A 43 28.93 -2.94 32.90
N LEU A 44 28.57 -2.01 31.98
CA LEU A 44 29.42 -1.55 30.91
C LEU A 44 30.00 -0.18 31.28
N SER A 45 31.29 -0.09 31.23
CA SER A 45 32.01 1.16 31.43
C SER A 45 32.84 1.50 30.20
N ARG A 46 32.86 2.77 29.85
CA ARG A 46 33.72 3.31 28.78
C ARG A 46 34.62 4.41 29.38
N SER A 47 35.83 4.51 28.88
CA SER A 47 36.80 5.51 29.32
C SER A 47 36.36 6.94 28.98
N ASP A 48 35.66 7.13 27.86
CA ASP A 48 35.13 8.39 27.37
C ASP A 48 33.77 8.79 27.96
N SER A 49 33.23 7.97 28.84
CA SER A 49 31.93 8.20 29.47
C SER A 49 31.94 9.41 30.38
N SER A 50 31.18 10.44 30.06
CA SER A 50 30.89 11.57 30.96
C SER A 50 30.12 11.17 32.21
N HIS A 51 29.67 9.95 32.31
CA HIS A 51 28.94 9.38 33.42
C HIS A 51 29.91 8.62 34.33
N ALA A 52 30.31 9.22 35.42
CA ALA A 52 31.25 8.67 36.42
C ALA A 52 30.84 7.28 36.97
N ASN A 53 29.63 6.83 36.76
CA ASN A 53 29.07 5.59 37.32
C ASN A 53 28.89 4.44 36.30
N GLY A 54 29.29 4.66 35.01
CA GLY A 54 29.04 3.68 33.96
C GLY A 54 27.56 3.38 33.70
N PHE A 55 27.31 2.53 32.76
CA PHE A 55 25.97 2.08 32.41
C PHE A 55 25.70 0.70 32.99
N TYR A 56 24.51 0.52 33.56
CA TYR A 56 24.02 -0.79 33.93
C TYR A 56 23.85 -1.64 32.68
N PHE A 57 24.60 -2.73 32.59
CA PHE A 57 24.46 -3.68 31.50
C PHE A 57 23.62 -4.88 31.95
N GLN A 58 22.38 -4.89 31.55
CA GLN A 58 21.50 -6.02 31.71
C GLN A 58 21.65 -6.91 30.47
N GLY A 59 22.71 -7.68 30.40
CA GLY A 59 22.94 -8.64 29.33
C GLY A 59 21.79 -9.66 29.29
N ALA A 60 21.35 -10.00 28.10
CA ALA A 60 20.46 -11.14 27.92
C ALA A 60 21.22 -12.41 28.32
N PRO A 61 20.64 -13.32 29.12
CA PRO A 61 21.23 -14.62 29.38
C PRO A 61 21.51 -15.34 28.06
N LEU A 62 22.64 -16.00 27.93
CA LEU A 62 23.07 -16.73 26.72
C LEU A 62 22.03 -17.74 26.18
N GLN A 63 21.06 -18.12 26.98
CA GLN A 63 19.99 -19.06 26.63
C GLN A 63 18.64 -18.40 26.30
N ARG A 64 18.57 -17.07 26.35
CA ARG A 64 17.36 -16.34 25.99
C ARG A 64 17.48 -15.79 24.57
N ASN A 65 16.71 -16.35 23.65
CA ASN A 65 16.35 -15.71 22.39
C ASN A 65 15.30 -14.60 22.64
N ASP A 66 15.51 -13.81 23.68
CA ASP A 66 14.52 -12.80 24.09
C ASP A 66 14.70 -11.57 23.22
N THR A 67 13.94 -11.54 22.16
CA THR A 67 13.51 -10.28 21.59
C THR A 67 12.51 -9.67 22.56
N LYS A 68 12.84 -8.51 23.15
CA LYS A 68 11.86 -7.76 23.94
C LYS A 68 10.79 -7.25 22.97
N GLU A 69 9.59 -7.76 23.11
CA GLU A 69 8.44 -7.18 22.42
C GLU A 69 8.16 -5.80 23.02
N ILE A 70 8.32 -4.77 22.20
CA ILE A 70 7.98 -3.40 22.56
C ILE A 70 6.63 -3.13 21.90
N PRO A 71 5.63 -2.61 22.62
CA PRO A 71 4.38 -2.18 22.00
C PRO A 71 4.64 -1.18 20.87
N TYR A 72 3.82 -1.25 19.82
CA TYR A 72 3.90 -0.25 18.76
C TYR A 72 3.71 1.15 19.35
N PRO A 73 4.54 2.14 18.94
CA PRO A 73 4.39 3.51 19.41
C PRO A 73 3.05 4.10 18.95
N ASN A 74 2.47 4.95 19.77
CA ASN A 74 1.26 5.73 19.42
C ASN A 74 1.56 6.98 18.57
N PHE A 75 2.84 7.27 18.34
CA PHE A 75 3.32 8.31 17.42
C PHE A 75 4.28 7.68 16.41
N LEU A 76 4.07 8.00 15.14
CA LEU A 76 4.87 7.52 14.01
C LEU A 76 5.35 8.73 13.22
N ASP A 77 6.65 8.89 13.10
CA ASP A 77 7.27 9.92 12.28
C ASP A 77 7.53 9.37 10.86
N PHE A 78 6.87 9.96 9.88
CA PHE A 78 7.05 9.70 8.45
C PHE A 78 7.22 11.01 7.67
N GLU A 79 7.69 12.08 8.31
CA GLU A 79 7.83 13.40 7.66
C GLU A 79 8.66 13.31 6.38
N GLN A 80 9.78 12.61 6.42
CA GLN A 80 10.66 12.45 5.28
C GLN A 80 9.99 11.74 4.10
N GLU A 81 9.25 10.67 4.37
CA GLU A 81 8.53 9.90 3.38
C GLU A 81 7.38 10.71 2.76
N PHE A 82 6.67 11.53 3.58
CA PHE A 82 5.65 12.43 3.07
C PHE A 82 6.21 13.50 2.13
N ASN A 83 7.43 13.95 2.34
CA ASN A 83 8.11 14.89 1.44
C ASN A 83 8.48 14.25 0.08
N LEU A 84 8.56 12.92 0.01
CA LEU A 84 8.98 12.19 -1.19
C LEU A 84 7.82 11.59 -2.00
N VAL A 85 6.58 11.66 -1.51
CA VAL A 85 5.41 11.01 -2.15
C VAL A 85 5.17 11.43 -3.59
N GLY A 86 5.58 12.61 -3.99
CA GLY A 86 5.35 13.15 -5.34
C GLY A 86 5.81 12.24 -6.46
N THR A 87 6.91 11.51 -6.25
CA THR A 87 7.52 10.63 -7.26
C THR A 87 7.02 9.18 -7.22
N GLU A 88 6.30 8.79 -6.17
CA GLU A 88 5.85 7.42 -6.00
C GLU A 88 4.77 7.01 -7.01
N GLY A 89 4.95 5.84 -7.61
CA GLY A 89 4.00 5.23 -8.54
C GLY A 89 3.99 5.85 -9.94
N GLY A 90 4.85 6.83 -10.23
CA GLY A 90 4.96 7.45 -11.54
C GLY A 90 3.69 8.15 -12.02
N VAL A 91 2.84 8.61 -11.10
CA VAL A 91 1.61 9.36 -11.38
C VAL A 91 1.58 10.64 -10.55
N PRO A 92 1.15 11.79 -11.12
CA PRO A 92 0.95 13.01 -10.35
C PRO A 92 -0.26 12.86 -9.43
N PHE A 93 -0.20 13.49 -8.27
CA PHE A 93 -1.35 13.60 -7.37
C PHE A 93 -1.11 14.78 -6.41
N ASP A 94 -1.85 15.84 -6.58
CA ASP A 94 -1.55 17.17 -6.01
C ASP A 94 -1.84 17.31 -4.51
N GLY A 95 -2.33 16.28 -3.84
CA GLY A 95 -2.57 16.30 -2.41
C GLY A 95 -3.13 15.00 -1.85
N GLY A 96 -2.87 14.74 -0.58
CA GLY A 96 -3.43 13.59 0.13
C GLY A 96 -2.83 12.21 -0.20
N LYS A 97 -1.81 12.17 -1.06
CA LYS A 97 -1.07 10.93 -1.36
C LYS A 97 -0.36 10.44 -0.10
N LYS A 98 -0.51 9.18 0.24
CA LYS A 98 0.17 8.57 1.39
C LYS A 98 1.44 7.86 0.95
N PRO A 99 2.55 7.94 1.72
CA PRO A 99 3.77 7.23 1.42
C PRO A 99 3.56 5.72 1.43
N ILE A 100 4.21 5.01 0.51
CA ILE A 100 4.20 3.54 0.47
C ILE A 100 4.73 2.98 1.80
N ALA A 101 5.82 3.52 2.32
CA ALA A 101 6.43 3.09 3.58
C ALA A 101 5.45 3.16 4.77
N PHE A 102 4.65 4.24 4.86
CA PHE A 102 3.63 4.37 5.90
C PHE A 102 2.56 3.28 5.80
N ILE A 103 2.03 3.05 4.60
CA ILE A 103 1.02 2.01 4.38
C ILE A 103 1.60 0.61 4.64
N GLN A 104 2.83 0.34 4.21
CA GLN A 104 3.51 -0.92 4.50
C GLN A 104 3.69 -1.17 5.99
N TYR A 105 4.02 -0.12 6.75
CA TYR A 105 4.09 -0.21 8.20
C TYR A 105 2.75 -0.64 8.81
N LEU A 106 1.63 -0.02 8.36
CA LEU A 106 0.29 -0.39 8.81
C LEU A 106 -0.08 -1.83 8.41
N LEU A 107 0.22 -2.22 7.17
CA LEU A 107 -0.02 -3.59 6.69
C LEU A 107 0.80 -4.62 7.48
N LYS A 108 2.03 -4.29 7.85
CA LYS A 108 2.89 -5.14 8.68
C LYS A 108 2.29 -5.37 10.06
N ILE A 109 1.75 -4.32 10.69
CA ILE A 109 1.05 -4.43 11.99
C ILE A 109 -0.20 -5.29 11.85
N ALA A 110 -1.05 -4.99 10.86
CA ALA A 110 -2.32 -5.69 10.65
C ALA A 110 -2.13 -7.16 10.27
N LYS A 111 -1.08 -7.47 9.51
CA LYS A 111 -0.76 -8.82 9.07
C LYS A 111 -0.45 -9.74 10.25
N GLY A 112 0.29 -9.28 11.26
CA GLY A 112 0.83 -10.13 12.31
C GLY A 112 1.61 -11.32 11.72
N ASN A 113 1.21 -12.54 12.09
CA ASN A 113 1.82 -13.80 11.61
C ASN A 113 1.16 -14.37 10.35
N ASN A 114 0.11 -13.73 9.82
CA ASN A 114 -0.58 -14.23 8.64
C ASN A 114 0.29 -14.10 7.38
N LYS A 115 0.35 -15.17 6.59
CA LYS A 115 1.08 -15.17 5.31
C LYS A 115 0.21 -14.63 4.18
N ASN A 116 -1.10 -14.85 4.25
CA ASN A 116 -2.06 -14.45 3.23
C ASN A 116 -2.89 -13.27 3.74
N LEU A 117 -2.94 -12.19 3.00
CA LEU A 117 -3.57 -10.94 3.40
C LEU A 117 -4.61 -10.51 2.38
N VAL A 118 -5.84 -10.23 2.84
CA VAL A 118 -6.87 -9.57 2.04
C VAL A 118 -7.01 -8.13 2.54
N VAL A 119 -6.74 -7.18 1.66
CA VAL A 119 -6.81 -5.75 1.97
C VAL A 119 -7.92 -5.11 1.16
N LEU A 120 -8.80 -4.37 1.81
CA LEU A 120 -9.87 -3.62 1.18
C LEU A 120 -9.72 -2.13 1.49
N ASP A 121 -9.66 -1.32 0.43
CA ASP A 121 -9.61 0.13 0.51
C ASP A 121 -10.76 0.74 -0.28
N PHE A 122 -11.74 1.31 0.44
CA PHE A 122 -12.95 1.89 -0.15
C PHE A 122 -12.72 3.28 -0.78
N PHE A 123 -11.61 3.93 -0.45
CA PHE A 123 -11.27 5.27 -0.91
C PHE A 123 -9.86 5.29 -1.46
N ALA A 124 -9.59 4.43 -2.43
CA ALA A 124 -8.25 4.14 -2.94
C ALA A 124 -7.45 5.38 -3.40
N GLY A 125 -8.13 6.46 -3.74
CA GLY A 125 -7.51 7.73 -4.12
C GLY A 125 -6.46 7.55 -5.21
N SER A 126 -5.21 7.84 -4.89
CA SER A 126 -4.09 7.62 -5.82
C SER A 126 -3.65 6.15 -5.96
N GLY A 127 -4.26 5.20 -5.23
CA GLY A 127 -3.86 3.78 -5.24
C GLY A 127 -2.63 3.44 -4.39
N SER A 128 -2.33 4.26 -3.37
CA SER A 128 -1.16 4.02 -2.51
C SER A 128 -1.21 2.67 -1.80
N THR A 129 -2.39 2.27 -1.32
CA THR A 129 -2.59 0.99 -0.62
C THR A 129 -2.27 -0.20 -1.51
N GLY A 130 -2.76 -0.19 -2.76
CA GLY A 130 -2.45 -1.26 -3.71
C GLY A 130 -0.97 -1.32 -4.07
N HIS A 131 -0.33 -0.18 -4.30
CA HIS A 131 1.11 -0.12 -4.57
C HIS A 131 1.92 -0.63 -3.37
N ALA A 132 1.59 -0.21 -2.14
CA ALA A 132 2.25 -0.67 -0.92
C ALA A 132 2.10 -2.18 -0.69
N PHE A 133 0.93 -2.74 -1.02
CA PHE A 133 0.68 -4.17 -0.97
C PHE A 133 1.60 -4.94 -1.93
N LEU A 134 1.69 -4.48 -3.18
CA LEU A 134 2.56 -5.10 -4.20
C LEU A 134 4.04 -5.00 -3.82
N ASP A 135 4.49 -3.82 -3.41
CA ASP A 135 5.89 -3.54 -3.06
C ASP A 135 6.32 -4.26 -1.77
N GLY A 136 5.39 -4.50 -0.84
CA GLY A 136 5.63 -5.29 0.36
C GLY A 136 5.75 -6.79 0.14
N GLY A 137 5.52 -7.29 -1.08
CA GLY A 137 5.62 -8.70 -1.42
C GLY A 137 4.60 -9.58 -0.67
N TYR A 138 3.45 -9.01 -0.30
CA TYR A 138 2.40 -9.75 0.38
C TYR A 138 1.74 -10.76 -0.57
N THR A 139 1.46 -11.95 -0.06
CA THR A 139 0.58 -12.91 -0.73
C THR A 139 -0.88 -12.60 -0.39
N GLY A 140 -1.78 -12.87 -1.31
CA GLY A 140 -3.21 -12.65 -1.13
C GLY A 140 -3.79 -11.64 -2.13
N GLN A 141 -4.70 -10.79 -1.67
CA GLN A 141 -5.50 -9.95 -2.54
C GLN A 141 -5.65 -8.53 -2.00
N VAL A 142 -5.56 -7.55 -2.87
CA VAL A 142 -5.92 -6.16 -2.55
C VAL A 142 -7.09 -5.73 -3.43
N ILE A 143 -8.13 -5.21 -2.80
CA ILE A 143 -9.36 -4.72 -3.43
C ILE A 143 -9.40 -3.22 -3.25
N LEU A 144 -9.39 -2.48 -4.35
CA LEU A 144 -9.42 -1.03 -4.36
C LEU A 144 -10.74 -0.54 -4.94
N VAL A 145 -11.46 0.27 -4.19
CA VAL A 145 -12.71 0.89 -4.64
C VAL A 145 -12.52 2.41 -4.69
N GLN A 146 -12.86 3.01 -5.83
CA GLN A 146 -12.75 4.46 -6.02
C GLN A 146 -13.90 4.98 -6.87
N ALA A 147 -14.59 6.00 -6.38
CA ALA A 147 -15.56 6.74 -7.16
C ALA A 147 -14.88 7.49 -8.33
N PRO A 148 -15.50 7.59 -9.52
CA PRO A 148 -14.92 8.26 -10.68
C PRO A 148 -15.06 9.80 -10.57
N GLU A 149 -14.53 10.35 -9.47
CA GLU A 149 -14.56 11.79 -9.22
C GLU A 149 -13.77 12.53 -10.31
N LYS A 150 -14.39 13.57 -10.86
CA LYS A 150 -13.77 14.40 -11.90
C LYS A 150 -12.69 15.29 -11.31
N THR A 151 -11.55 15.34 -11.99
CA THR A 151 -10.40 16.21 -11.69
C THR A 151 -10.61 17.64 -12.19
N TYR A 152 -11.68 17.89 -12.90
CA TYR A 152 -12.04 19.15 -13.50
C TYR A 152 -13.48 19.57 -13.19
N GLU A 153 -13.76 20.84 -13.37
CA GLU A 153 -15.09 21.44 -13.40
C GLU A 153 -15.34 22.08 -14.79
N ILE A 154 -16.63 22.25 -15.15
CA ILE A 154 -16.98 22.92 -16.39
C ILE A 154 -17.38 24.35 -16.08
N LYS A 155 -16.60 25.33 -16.57
CA LYS A 155 -16.92 26.75 -16.49
C LYS A 155 -16.98 27.34 -17.89
N LYS A 156 -18.07 28.00 -18.23
CA LYS A 156 -18.30 28.61 -19.55
C LYS A 156 -18.03 27.65 -20.73
N GLY A 157 -18.47 26.36 -20.60
CA GLY A 157 -18.29 25.33 -21.59
C GLY A 157 -16.86 24.76 -21.74
N LYS A 158 -15.90 25.20 -20.93
CA LYS A 158 -14.53 24.69 -20.93
C LYS A 158 -14.24 23.87 -19.68
N LYS A 159 -13.45 22.78 -19.84
CA LYS A 159 -12.94 22.00 -18.73
C LYS A 159 -11.79 22.76 -18.06
N LEU A 160 -11.90 23.03 -16.78
CA LEU A 160 -10.87 23.68 -15.96
C LEU A 160 -10.51 22.74 -14.81
N ALA A 161 -9.20 22.58 -14.55
CA ALA A 161 -8.73 21.78 -13.44
C ALA A 161 -9.29 22.29 -12.10
N LYS A 162 -9.72 21.39 -11.22
CA LYS A 162 -10.00 21.72 -9.83
C LYS A 162 -8.70 22.14 -9.11
N ASN A 163 -8.82 22.99 -8.08
CA ASN A 163 -7.63 23.55 -7.40
C ASN A 163 -6.62 22.47 -6.94
N ASN A 164 -7.09 21.36 -6.40
CA ASN A 164 -6.22 20.29 -5.88
C ASN A 164 -5.96 19.17 -6.92
N CYS A 165 -6.20 19.45 -8.21
CA CYS A 165 -6.07 18.45 -9.28
C CYS A 165 -5.36 19.00 -10.52
N LYS A 166 -4.65 20.13 -10.41
CA LYS A 166 -4.01 20.78 -11.58
C LYS A 166 -2.99 19.88 -12.26
N GLY A 167 -2.06 19.30 -11.49
CA GLY A 167 -1.04 18.41 -12.03
C GLY A 167 -1.64 17.15 -12.64
N VAL A 168 -2.64 16.59 -11.98
CA VAL A 168 -3.39 15.42 -12.42
C VAL A 168 -4.12 15.66 -13.75
N PHE A 169 -4.90 16.76 -13.82
CA PHE A 169 -5.65 17.12 -15.01
C PHE A 169 -4.73 17.45 -16.20
N ASN A 170 -3.65 18.20 -15.97
CA ASN A 170 -2.66 18.55 -16.98
C ASN A 170 -1.91 17.32 -17.51
N ALA A 171 -1.79 16.27 -16.70
CA ALA A 171 -1.25 14.97 -17.12
C ALA A 171 -2.26 14.10 -17.89
N GLY A 172 -3.48 14.60 -18.17
CA GLY A 172 -4.50 13.95 -18.98
C GLY A 172 -5.45 13.03 -18.20
N PHE A 173 -5.40 13.01 -16.87
CA PHE A 173 -6.31 12.20 -16.07
C PHE A 173 -7.58 13.00 -15.73
N GLU A 174 -8.70 12.61 -16.32
CA GLU A 174 -10.00 13.27 -16.10
C GLU A 174 -10.73 12.79 -14.83
N THR A 175 -10.36 11.62 -14.31
CA THR A 175 -10.95 11.06 -13.07
C THR A 175 -9.90 10.47 -12.15
N ILE A 176 -10.20 10.43 -10.86
CA ILE A 176 -9.32 9.83 -9.84
C ILE A 176 -9.10 8.33 -10.11
N THR A 177 -10.13 7.61 -10.57
CA THR A 177 -10.01 6.19 -10.92
C THR A 177 -8.98 5.90 -12.00
N GLN A 178 -8.77 6.82 -12.94
CA GLN A 178 -7.72 6.67 -13.96
C GLN A 178 -6.33 6.72 -13.36
N ILE A 179 -6.13 7.55 -12.33
CA ILE A 179 -4.87 7.66 -11.60
C ILE A 179 -4.62 6.39 -10.79
N THR A 180 -5.64 5.96 -10.02
CA THR A 180 -5.60 4.72 -9.23
C THR A 180 -5.16 3.56 -10.11
N ARG A 181 -5.84 3.37 -11.23
CA ARG A 181 -5.54 2.33 -12.21
C ARG A 181 -4.11 2.45 -12.75
N LYS A 182 -3.74 3.64 -13.24
CA LYS A 182 -2.41 3.87 -13.84
C LYS A 182 -1.28 3.61 -12.85
N ARG A 183 -1.44 4.01 -11.60
CA ARG A 183 -0.44 3.73 -10.56
C ARG A 183 -0.23 2.22 -10.34
N ILE A 184 -1.31 1.44 -10.29
CA ILE A 184 -1.22 -0.01 -10.13
C ILE A 184 -0.59 -0.66 -11.37
N GLU A 185 -0.99 -0.24 -12.58
CA GLU A 185 -0.35 -0.68 -13.83
C GLU A 185 1.17 -0.40 -13.83
N ASN A 186 1.56 0.80 -13.39
CA ASN A 186 2.96 1.19 -13.26
C ASN A 186 3.70 0.32 -12.23
N ALA A 187 3.09 0.07 -11.07
CA ALA A 187 3.69 -0.77 -10.04
C ALA A 187 3.93 -2.21 -10.55
N ILE A 188 2.95 -2.77 -11.27
CA ILE A 188 3.04 -4.11 -11.85
C ILE A 188 4.09 -4.18 -12.97
N GLY A 189 4.08 -3.23 -13.89
CA GLY A 189 4.89 -3.26 -15.11
C GLY A 189 6.26 -2.56 -15.00
N GLY A 190 6.51 -1.88 -13.90
CA GLY A 190 7.66 -0.99 -13.73
C GLY A 190 7.43 0.39 -14.35
N TYR A 191 8.15 1.40 -13.85
CA TYR A 191 8.05 2.77 -14.34
C TYR A 191 9.34 3.54 -14.12
N VAL A 192 9.44 4.69 -14.77
CA VAL A 192 10.54 5.64 -14.57
C VAL A 192 9.98 6.88 -13.90
N THR A 193 10.65 7.36 -12.87
CA THR A 193 10.30 8.59 -12.18
C THR A 193 11.49 9.53 -12.12
N ASP A 194 11.24 10.81 -12.00
CA ASP A 194 12.27 11.81 -11.81
C ASP A 194 12.56 11.98 -10.32
N LYS A 195 13.78 11.65 -9.90
CA LYS A 195 14.24 11.91 -8.55
C LYS A 195 14.92 13.28 -8.53
N LYS A 196 14.31 14.21 -7.82
CA LYS A 196 14.95 15.49 -7.52
C LYS A 196 16.06 15.28 -6.49
N ILE A 197 17.22 15.80 -6.77
CA ILE A 197 18.37 15.81 -5.87
C ILE A 197 18.77 17.25 -5.70
N SER A 198 18.68 17.75 -4.46
CA SER A 198 19.15 19.08 -4.10
C SER A 198 20.57 18.99 -3.56
N LYS A 199 21.42 19.90 -3.95
CA LYS A 199 22.77 20.05 -3.43
C LYS A 199 22.98 21.49 -2.97
N VAL A 200 23.49 21.67 -1.77
CA VAL A 200 23.90 22.97 -1.27
C VAL A 200 25.14 23.40 -2.06
N LEU A 201 25.06 24.56 -2.68
CA LEU A 201 26.12 25.16 -3.50
C LEU A 201 26.80 26.34 -2.81
N PHE A 202 26.06 26.99 -1.89
CA PHE A 202 26.54 28.10 -1.08
C PHE A 202 25.79 28.10 0.24
N GLU A 203 26.50 28.39 1.33
CA GLU A 203 25.90 28.57 2.66
C GLU A 203 26.73 29.58 3.45
N GLU A 204 26.05 30.53 4.12
CA GLU A 204 26.67 31.52 5.00
C GLU A 204 25.75 31.88 6.17
N GLU A 205 26.31 31.92 7.35
CA GLU A 205 25.58 32.27 8.57
C GLU A 205 25.33 33.81 8.62
N LEU A 206 24.08 34.17 8.79
CA LEU A 206 23.65 35.59 8.93
C LEU A 206 23.75 36.03 10.39
N THR A 207 24.85 36.64 10.74
CA THR A 207 25.08 37.27 12.04
C THR A 207 24.89 38.79 11.90
N PRO A 208 24.68 39.53 12.99
CA PRO A 208 24.65 41.01 12.93
C PRO A 208 25.87 41.62 12.23
N LYS A 209 27.05 40.99 12.32
CA LYS A 209 28.28 41.44 11.66
C LYS A 209 28.32 41.13 10.17
N SER A 210 27.69 40.05 9.74
CA SER A 210 27.66 39.61 8.34
C SER A 210 26.54 40.24 7.53
N LEU A 211 25.57 40.92 8.18
CA LEU A 211 24.46 41.56 7.47
C LEU A 211 24.93 42.59 6.44
N ASN A 212 26.02 43.32 6.73
CA ASN A 212 26.60 44.30 5.79
C ASN A 212 27.19 43.63 4.54
N LYS A 213 27.46 42.33 4.56
CA LYS A 213 28.03 41.54 3.46
C LYS A 213 26.96 40.85 2.62
N VAL A 214 25.68 40.96 2.98
CA VAL A 214 24.58 40.30 2.23
C VAL A 214 24.61 40.66 0.73
N PRO A 215 24.87 41.91 0.30
CA PRO A 215 25.01 42.22 -1.12
C PRO A 215 26.13 41.41 -1.82
N ASP A 216 27.27 41.20 -1.16
CA ASP A 216 28.39 40.42 -1.69
C ASP A 216 28.01 38.92 -1.78
N TYR A 217 27.29 38.41 -0.78
CA TYR A 217 26.77 37.04 -0.80
C TYR A 217 25.79 36.82 -1.94
N LEU A 218 24.88 37.76 -2.20
CA LEU A 218 23.94 37.70 -3.31
C LEU A 218 24.65 37.72 -4.67
N ALA A 219 25.66 38.59 -4.82
CA ALA A 219 26.50 38.65 -6.02
C ALA A 219 27.20 37.29 -6.26
N ARG A 220 27.78 36.72 -5.20
CA ARG A 220 28.42 35.39 -5.30
C ARG A 220 27.44 34.31 -5.62
N ILE A 221 26.24 34.35 -5.08
CA ILE A 221 25.15 33.40 -5.42
C ILE A 221 24.81 33.51 -6.90
N ASP A 222 24.75 34.69 -7.47
CA ASP A 222 24.44 34.85 -8.90
C ASP A 222 25.58 34.37 -9.81
N GLU A 223 26.85 34.58 -9.40
CA GLU A 223 27.99 33.95 -10.08
C GLU A 223 27.89 32.41 -10.07
N ILE A 224 27.64 31.81 -8.90
CA ILE A 224 27.50 30.35 -8.75
C ILE A 224 26.34 29.80 -9.61
N LYS A 225 25.22 30.52 -9.71
CA LYS A 225 24.11 30.14 -10.58
C LYS A 225 24.54 30.12 -12.06
N GLN A 226 25.26 31.15 -12.52
CA GLN A 226 25.75 31.24 -13.89
C GLN A 226 26.77 30.14 -14.20
N GLU A 227 27.71 29.89 -13.30
CA GLU A 227 28.72 28.82 -13.44
C GLU A 227 28.07 27.43 -13.54
N ASN A 228 26.91 27.25 -12.90
CA ASN A 228 26.25 25.96 -12.74
C ASN A 228 24.94 25.83 -13.54
N GLU A 229 24.58 26.79 -14.39
CA GLU A 229 23.32 26.81 -15.15
C GLU A 229 23.11 25.55 -16.00
N LYS A 230 24.18 24.97 -16.53
CA LYS A 230 24.13 23.74 -17.34
C LYS A 230 24.00 22.47 -16.51
N LEU A 231 24.30 22.50 -15.22
CA LEU A 231 24.31 21.33 -14.34
C LEU A 231 23.01 21.18 -13.55
N TYR A 232 22.36 22.29 -13.22
CA TYR A 232 21.15 22.30 -12.38
C TYR A 232 19.97 22.87 -13.15
N HIS A 233 18.80 22.23 -12.96
CA HIS A 233 17.55 22.64 -13.63
C HIS A 233 16.87 23.83 -12.95
N SER A 234 17.09 24.00 -11.66
CA SER A 234 16.59 25.12 -10.86
C SER A 234 17.50 25.42 -9.70
N PHE A 235 17.40 26.66 -9.24
CA PHE A 235 18.11 27.14 -8.06
C PHE A 235 17.12 27.71 -7.08
N ASP A 236 17.29 27.39 -5.80
CA ASP A 236 16.51 27.93 -4.68
C ASP A 236 17.41 28.66 -3.71
N VAL A 237 17.03 29.91 -3.38
CA VAL A 237 17.73 30.74 -2.41
C VAL A 237 16.81 31.00 -1.24
N HIS A 238 17.20 30.57 -0.07
CA HIS A 238 16.40 30.74 1.14
C HIS A 238 17.27 30.94 2.38
N VAL A 239 16.65 31.42 3.45
CA VAL A 239 17.28 31.51 4.77
C VAL A 239 16.58 30.51 5.68
N LYS A 240 17.37 29.64 6.28
CA LYS A 240 16.87 28.65 7.26
C LYS A 240 17.79 28.67 8.49
N ASP A 241 17.19 28.76 9.66
CA ASP A 241 17.91 28.80 10.96
C ASP A 241 19.04 29.85 11.02
N GLY A 242 18.83 31.00 10.37
CA GLY A 242 19.83 32.06 10.30
C GLY A 242 20.94 31.84 9.26
N VAL A 243 20.87 30.80 8.45
CA VAL A 243 21.84 30.51 7.37
C VAL A 243 21.23 30.85 6.01
N LEU A 244 21.91 31.70 5.23
CA LEU A 244 21.57 31.93 3.83
C LEU A 244 22.12 30.79 2.98
N MET A 245 21.26 30.12 2.24
CA MET A 245 21.62 28.96 1.42
C MET A 245 21.22 29.17 -0.02
N LEU A 246 22.08 28.67 -0.94
CA LEU A 246 21.74 28.41 -2.33
C LEU A 246 21.72 26.89 -2.54
N GLN A 247 20.62 26.38 -3.00
CA GLN A 247 20.49 24.98 -3.41
C GLN A 247 20.26 24.88 -4.93
N GLY A 248 21.01 24.00 -5.57
CA GLY A 248 20.80 23.62 -6.96
C GLY A 248 20.06 22.29 -7.05
N GLU A 249 19.01 22.20 -7.85
CA GLU A 249 18.25 20.97 -8.09
C GLU A 249 18.62 20.32 -9.41
N ILE A 250 18.95 19.02 -9.36
CA ILE A 250 19.08 18.16 -10.53
C ILE A 250 17.98 17.10 -10.51
N SER A 251 17.42 16.82 -11.69
CA SER A 251 16.50 15.70 -11.88
C SER A 251 17.26 14.52 -12.46
N LYS A 252 17.26 13.40 -11.74
CA LYS A 252 17.82 12.14 -12.24
C LYS A 252 16.69 11.13 -12.44
N LYS A 253 16.67 10.51 -13.60
CA LYS A 253 15.72 9.41 -13.86
C LYS A 253 16.06 8.23 -12.97
N LYS A 254 15.05 7.75 -12.22
CA LYS A 254 15.12 6.55 -11.40
C LYS A 254 14.17 5.52 -11.99
N ALA A 255 14.72 4.38 -12.43
CA ALA A 255 13.91 3.24 -12.83
C ALA A 255 13.39 2.51 -11.57
N CYS A 256 12.10 2.25 -11.54
CA CYS A 256 11.44 1.42 -10.55
C CYS A 256 11.09 0.09 -11.25
N PRO A 257 11.65 -1.03 -10.80
CA PRO A 257 11.46 -2.32 -11.45
C PRO A 257 10.01 -2.78 -11.34
N PRO A 258 9.55 -3.68 -12.24
CA PRO A 258 8.23 -4.27 -12.14
C PRO A 258 8.10 -5.14 -10.87
N LEU A 259 6.98 -4.97 -10.17
CA LEU A 259 6.65 -5.77 -8.99
C LEU A 259 5.90 -7.06 -9.36
N GLY A 260 5.50 -7.20 -10.64
CA GLY A 260 4.73 -8.33 -11.11
C GLY A 260 3.26 -8.28 -10.64
N ASN A 261 2.60 -9.43 -10.66
CA ASN A 261 1.18 -9.60 -10.36
C ASN A 261 0.23 -9.26 -11.53
N SER A 262 -1.07 -9.26 -11.24
CA SER A 262 -2.12 -8.96 -12.21
C SER A 262 -3.11 -7.94 -11.66
N LEU A 263 -3.71 -7.16 -12.55
CA LEU A 263 -4.78 -6.22 -12.23
C LEU A 263 -6.06 -6.67 -12.95
N LYS A 264 -7.15 -6.81 -12.22
CA LYS A 264 -8.50 -6.88 -12.77
C LYS A 264 -9.21 -5.57 -12.49
N TYR A 265 -9.66 -4.90 -13.55
CA TYR A 265 -10.34 -3.63 -13.45
C TYR A 265 -11.81 -3.78 -13.80
N TYR A 266 -12.67 -3.40 -12.87
CA TYR A 266 -14.12 -3.46 -13.04
C TYR A 266 -14.72 -2.05 -12.99
N ARG A 267 -15.79 -1.85 -13.72
CA ARG A 267 -16.63 -0.65 -13.63
C ARG A 267 -18.01 -1.07 -13.20
N THR A 268 -18.50 -0.45 -12.13
CA THR A 268 -19.90 -0.61 -11.75
C THR A 268 -20.80 0.12 -12.73
N SER A 269 -21.95 -0.46 -13.01
CA SER A 269 -23.01 0.16 -13.81
C SER A 269 -24.37 -0.17 -13.19
N PHE A 270 -25.35 0.66 -13.44
CA PHE A 270 -26.72 0.39 -13.04
C PHE A 270 -27.40 -0.53 -14.06
N VAL A 271 -28.32 -1.35 -13.56
CA VAL A 271 -29.23 -2.16 -14.35
C VAL A 271 -30.65 -1.64 -14.08
N GLY A 272 -31.36 -1.26 -15.14
CA GLY A 272 -32.68 -0.66 -15.03
C GLY A 272 -32.67 0.75 -14.45
N THR A 273 -33.85 1.30 -14.20
CA THR A 273 -34.07 2.62 -13.59
C THR A 273 -34.65 2.54 -12.20
N SER A 274 -35.01 1.35 -11.74
CA SER A 274 -35.71 1.09 -10.49
C SER A 274 -34.73 0.74 -9.36
N THR A 275 -35.17 0.96 -8.12
CA THR A 275 -34.46 0.43 -6.93
C THR A 275 -34.59 -1.09 -6.88
N ALA A 276 -33.74 -1.78 -6.12
CA ALA A 276 -33.77 -3.24 -5.98
C ALA A 276 -35.16 -3.78 -5.56
N ASN A 277 -35.91 -3.02 -4.73
CA ASN A 277 -37.23 -3.38 -4.28
C ASN A 277 -38.30 -3.21 -5.37
N GLN A 278 -38.05 -2.48 -6.45
CA GLN A 278 -38.92 -2.20 -7.56
C GLN A 278 -38.44 -2.83 -8.87
N ALA A 279 -37.45 -3.71 -8.81
CA ALA A 279 -36.85 -4.37 -9.98
C ALA A 279 -37.92 -5.19 -10.72
N THR A 280 -38.07 -4.94 -12.02
CA THR A 280 -38.97 -5.70 -12.92
C THR A 280 -38.30 -7.01 -13.35
N ASP A 281 -39.07 -7.93 -13.92
CA ASP A 281 -38.49 -9.17 -14.48
C ASP A 281 -37.52 -8.89 -15.63
N HIS A 282 -37.80 -7.82 -16.41
CA HIS A 282 -36.87 -7.36 -17.42
C HIS A 282 -35.52 -6.90 -16.81
N ASP A 283 -35.53 -6.15 -15.69
CA ASP A 283 -34.34 -5.73 -14.99
C ASP A 283 -33.54 -6.95 -14.46
N LYS A 284 -34.24 -7.97 -13.95
CA LYS A 284 -33.64 -9.23 -13.48
C LYS A 284 -32.96 -9.99 -14.62
N THR A 285 -33.60 -10.05 -15.79
CA THR A 285 -33.03 -10.66 -16.99
C THR A 285 -31.75 -9.95 -17.42
N ILE A 286 -31.76 -8.60 -17.49
CA ILE A 286 -30.56 -7.81 -17.81
C ILE A 286 -29.47 -8.01 -16.74
N LEU A 287 -29.85 -8.08 -15.47
CA LEU A 287 -28.91 -8.31 -14.37
C LEU A 287 -28.25 -9.68 -14.53
N ALA A 288 -29.02 -10.72 -14.80
CA ALA A 288 -28.49 -12.07 -15.03
C ALA A 288 -27.46 -12.09 -16.17
N GLN A 289 -27.77 -11.45 -17.30
CA GLN A 289 -26.86 -11.34 -18.46
C GLN A 289 -25.56 -10.58 -18.15
N LYS A 290 -25.58 -9.67 -17.19
CA LYS A 290 -24.42 -8.85 -16.76
C LYS A 290 -23.74 -9.37 -15.49
N ALA A 291 -24.30 -10.38 -14.85
CA ALA A 291 -23.84 -10.88 -13.56
C ALA A 291 -22.51 -11.65 -13.64
N GLY A 292 -22.09 -12.09 -14.81
CA GLY A 292 -20.92 -12.97 -14.97
C GLY A 292 -19.68 -12.51 -14.21
N CYS A 293 -19.23 -11.27 -14.44
CA CYS A 293 -18.07 -10.75 -13.73
C CYS A 293 -18.28 -10.63 -12.21
N LEU A 294 -19.50 -10.34 -11.75
CA LEU A 294 -19.82 -10.23 -10.32
C LEU A 294 -19.78 -11.61 -9.64
N LEU A 295 -20.37 -12.61 -10.27
CA LEU A 295 -20.35 -13.99 -9.77
C LEU A 295 -18.93 -14.58 -9.80
N ALA A 296 -18.19 -14.33 -10.87
CA ALA A 296 -16.77 -14.70 -10.95
C ALA A 296 -15.93 -14.05 -9.85
N LEU A 297 -16.22 -12.78 -9.51
CA LEU A 297 -15.57 -12.09 -8.40
C LEU A 297 -15.93 -12.72 -7.05
N ALA A 298 -17.21 -13.04 -6.82
CA ALA A 298 -17.67 -13.66 -5.59
C ALA A 298 -17.03 -15.05 -5.36
N GLU A 299 -16.83 -15.82 -6.43
CA GLU A 299 -16.20 -17.15 -6.40
C GLU A 299 -14.67 -17.11 -6.55
N ASN A 300 -14.06 -15.92 -6.66
CA ASN A 300 -12.65 -15.71 -6.92
C ASN A 300 -12.10 -16.35 -8.20
N THR A 301 -12.96 -16.60 -9.18
CA THR A 301 -12.62 -17.17 -10.49
C THR A 301 -12.49 -16.06 -11.54
N LEU A 302 -11.44 -15.24 -11.44
CA LEU A 302 -11.34 -13.96 -12.15
C LEU A 302 -10.93 -14.05 -13.63
N TYR A 303 -10.63 -15.25 -14.15
CA TYR A 303 -10.18 -15.42 -15.53
C TYR A 303 -11.32 -15.91 -16.41
N GLU A 304 -11.82 -15.06 -17.32
CA GLU A 304 -12.80 -15.44 -18.32
C GLU A 304 -12.16 -16.37 -19.35
N MET A 305 -12.62 -17.61 -19.39
CA MET A 305 -12.12 -18.66 -20.28
C MET A 305 -12.98 -18.78 -21.52
N LYS A 306 -14.30 -18.64 -21.38
CA LYS A 306 -15.26 -18.73 -22.49
C LYS A 306 -16.41 -17.76 -22.28
N LYS A 307 -16.86 -17.14 -23.37
CA LYS A 307 -18.04 -16.28 -23.41
C LYS A 307 -18.82 -16.52 -24.67
N THR A 308 -20.10 -16.79 -24.52
CA THR A 308 -21.06 -16.96 -25.61
C THR A 308 -22.26 -16.03 -25.40
N ASP A 309 -23.24 -16.09 -26.30
CA ASP A 309 -24.53 -15.41 -26.12
C ASP A 309 -25.44 -16.05 -25.06
N SER A 310 -25.07 -17.21 -24.51
CA SER A 310 -25.91 -17.98 -23.60
C SER A 310 -25.24 -18.23 -22.27
N TYR A 311 -23.91 -18.33 -22.23
CA TYR A 311 -23.17 -18.67 -21.01
C TYR A 311 -21.79 -18.05 -20.99
N GLN A 312 -21.21 -17.98 -19.78
CA GLN A 312 -19.84 -17.58 -19.51
C GLN A 312 -19.18 -18.60 -18.58
N ILE A 313 -17.88 -18.83 -18.76
CA ILE A 313 -17.07 -19.70 -17.91
C ILE A 313 -15.84 -18.96 -17.47
N PHE A 314 -15.59 -18.98 -16.16
CA PHE A 314 -14.44 -18.36 -15.51
C PHE A 314 -13.65 -19.40 -14.71
N LYS A 315 -12.34 -19.17 -14.56
CA LYS A 315 -11.43 -20.04 -13.79
C LYS A 315 -10.66 -19.25 -12.75
N ASP A 316 -10.34 -19.86 -11.62
CA ASP A 316 -9.27 -19.40 -10.74
C ASP A 316 -7.90 -19.68 -11.39
N LYS A 317 -6.92 -18.79 -11.16
CA LYS A 317 -5.60 -18.92 -11.76
C LYS A 317 -4.77 -20.06 -11.17
N ASN A 318 -4.92 -20.30 -9.87
CA ASN A 318 -4.02 -21.11 -9.08
C ASN A 318 -4.65 -22.41 -8.60
N HIS A 319 -5.99 -22.54 -8.72
CA HIS A 319 -6.75 -23.66 -8.23
C HIS A 319 -7.70 -24.15 -9.33
N ASP A 320 -8.07 -25.41 -9.27
CA ASP A 320 -9.07 -25.98 -10.18
C ASP A 320 -10.48 -25.67 -9.67
N VAL A 321 -10.80 -24.37 -9.63
CA VAL A 321 -12.12 -23.84 -9.28
C VAL A 321 -12.65 -23.05 -10.46
N TRP A 322 -13.91 -23.31 -10.80
CA TRP A 322 -14.59 -22.76 -11.96
C TRP A 322 -15.91 -22.11 -11.57
N THR A 323 -16.29 -21.08 -12.31
CA THR A 323 -17.63 -20.51 -12.26
C THR A 323 -18.21 -20.55 -13.67
N ALA A 324 -19.25 -21.35 -13.85
CA ALA A 324 -19.97 -21.49 -15.10
C ALA A 324 -21.36 -20.88 -14.93
N ILE A 325 -21.75 -20.00 -15.85
CA ILE A 325 -22.96 -19.17 -15.69
C ILE A 325 -23.79 -19.27 -16.96
N TYR A 326 -24.98 -19.82 -16.85
CA TYR A 326 -25.99 -19.83 -17.91
C TYR A 326 -27.00 -18.70 -17.63
N PHE A 327 -27.06 -17.70 -18.51
CA PHE A 327 -27.82 -16.48 -18.26
C PHE A 327 -29.02 -16.26 -19.20
N LYS A 328 -29.39 -17.26 -20.00
CA LYS A 328 -30.61 -17.22 -20.82
C LYS A 328 -31.77 -17.91 -20.13
N GLU A 329 -32.97 -17.40 -20.38
CA GLU A 329 -34.23 -18.06 -20.03
C GLU A 329 -34.60 -19.20 -20.96
N ASP A 330 -33.87 -19.38 -22.04
CA ASP A 330 -34.12 -20.36 -23.09
C ASP A 330 -33.30 -21.60 -22.84
N TYR A 331 -33.95 -22.65 -22.31
CA TYR A 331 -33.36 -23.94 -22.00
C TYR A 331 -33.47 -24.94 -23.13
N ARG A 332 -33.72 -24.50 -24.38
CA ARG A 332 -33.76 -25.42 -25.51
C ARG A 332 -32.49 -26.26 -25.57
N PRO A 333 -32.61 -27.58 -25.92
CA PRO A 333 -31.46 -28.48 -25.92
C PRO A 333 -30.23 -27.96 -26.66
N LYS A 334 -30.44 -27.23 -27.75
CA LYS A 334 -29.36 -26.67 -28.58
C LYS A 334 -28.40 -25.78 -27.76
N TYR A 335 -28.89 -24.98 -26.82
CA TYR A 335 -28.05 -24.04 -26.06
C TYR A 335 -27.68 -24.57 -24.68
N PHE A 336 -28.64 -25.21 -24.00
CA PHE A 336 -28.43 -25.69 -22.65
C PHE A 336 -27.55 -26.91 -22.62
N ASN A 337 -27.74 -27.91 -23.53
CA ASN A 337 -26.88 -29.06 -23.62
C ASN A 337 -25.43 -28.72 -23.98
N GLU A 338 -25.21 -27.69 -24.80
CA GLU A 338 -23.86 -27.20 -25.04
C GLU A 338 -23.20 -26.68 -23.74
N PHE A 339 -23.94 -25.90 -22.93
CA PHE A 339 -23.48 -25.45 -21.64
C PHE A 339 -23.16 -26.62 -20.68
N VAL A 340 -24.06 -27.59 -20.58
CA VAL A 340 -23.85 -28.79 -19.76
C VAL A 340 -22.59 -29.51 -20.21
N HIS A 341 -22.45 -29.76 -21.51
CA HIS A 341 -21.24 -30.40 -22.06
C HIS A 341 -19.95 -29.68 -21.74
N GLU A 342 -19.95 -28.34 -21.77
CA GLU A 342 -18.78 -27.56 -21.36
C GLU A 342 -18.47 -27.73 -19.86
N VAL A 343 -19.49 -27.75 -19.00
CA VAL A 343 -19.32 -27.97 -17.56
C VAL A 343 -18.77 -29.38 -17.27
N GLU A 344 -19.16 -30.40 -18.03
CA GLU A 344 -18.64 -31.76 -17.94
C GLU A 344 -17.12 -31.83 -18.16
N GLN A 345 -16.59 -30.98 -19.04
CA GLN A 345 -15.16 -30.98 -19.36
C GLN A 345 -14.30 -30.31 -18.28
N LEU A 346 -14.92 -29.63 -17.33
CA LEU A 346 -14.20 -28.92 -16.27
C LEU A 346 -13.76 -29.89 -15.17
N GLN A 347 -12.55 -29.71 -14.67
CA GLN A 347 -12.02 -30.51 -13.57
C GLN A 347 -11.94 -29.70 -12.28
N GLY A 348 -12.21 -30.33 -11.13
CA GLY A 348 -12.24 -29.67 -9.83
C GLY A 348 -13.59 -29.07 -9.48
N VAL A 349 -13.60 -28.11 -8.56
CA VAL A 349 -14.82 -27.49 -8.02
C VAL A 349 -15.50 -26.61 -9.06
N LYS A 350 -16.81 -26.85 -9.28
CA LYS A 350 -17.62 -26.13 -10.25
C LYS A 350 -18.76 -25.40 -9.55
N ASN A 351 -18.72 -24.08 -9.54
CA ASN A 351 -19.85 -23.26 -9.13
C ASN A 351 -20.70 -22.94 -10.37
N VAL A 352 -21.85 -23.62 -10.50
CA VAL A 352 -22.73 -23.53 -11.66
C VAL A 352 -23.92 -22.65 -11.33
N TYR A 353 -24.05 -21.54 -12.04
CA TYR A 353 -25.14 -20.57 -11.91
C TYR A 353 -26.10 -20.67 -13.09
N ILE A 354 -27.39 -20.85 -12.80
CA ILE A 354 -28.43 -20.90 -13.83
C ILE A 354 -29.45 -19.79 -13.56
N PHE A 355 -29.75 -19.02 -14.60
CA PHE A 355 -30.86 -18.08 -14.56
C PHE A 355 -32.17 -18.87 -14.63
N THR A 356 -32.93 -18.84 -13.57
CA THR A 356 -34.26 -19.50 -13.51
C THR A 356 -35.22 -18.68 -12.64
N TRP A 357 -36.50 -18.71 -13.01
CA TRP A 357 -37.60 -18.18 -12.22
C TRP A 357 -38.14 -19.18 -11.18
N GLY A 358 -37.78 -20.44 -11.34
CA GLY A 358 -38.18 -21.52 -10.46
C GLY A 358 -37.06 -22.01 -9.54
N ASP A 359 -37.25 -23.20 -8.99
CA ASP A 359 -36.24 -23.83 -8.18
C ASP A 359 -35.08 -24.32 -9.06
N VAL A 360 -33.86 -23.96 -8.68
CA VAL A 360 -32.65 -24.41 -9.37
C VAL A 360 -32.43 -25.91 -9.24
N GLY A 361 -32.94 -26.53 -8.18
CA GLY A 361 -32.92 -27.98 -8.00
C GLY A 361 -33.56 -28.78 -9.14
N SER A 362 -34.45 -28.15 -9.93
CA SER A 362 -34.99 -28.77 -11.15
C SER A 362 -33.95 -29.09 -12.22
N PHE A 363 -32.75 -28.55 -12.09
CA PHE A 363 -31.62 -28.81 -12.99
C PHE A 363 -30.60 -29.79 -12.42
N ASP A 364 -30.78 -30.31 -11.22
CA ASP A 364 -29.84 -31.22 -10.56
C ASP A 364 -29.53 -32.44 -11.42
N PHE A 365 -30.52 -33.02 -12.10
CA PHE A 365 -30.35 -34.21 -12.92
C PHE A 365 -29.39 -34.04 -14.10
N TYR A 366 -29.12 -32.78 -14.52
CA TYR A 366 -28.10 -32.52 -15.55
C TYR A 366 -26.66 -32.58 -15.03
N PHE A 367 -26.48 -32.49 -13.71
CA PHE A 367 -25.16 -32.36 -13.09
C PHE A 367 -24.91 -33.38 -11.98
N GLU A 368 -25.91 -34.21 -11.60
CA GLU A 368 -25.82 -35.14 -10.47
C GLU A 368 -24.73 -36.23 -10.63
N TYR A 369 -24.35 -36.53 -11.87
CA TYR A 369 -23.29 -37.48 -12.17
C TYR A 369 -21.88 -36.83 -12.16
N LEU A 370 -21.79 -35.52 -11.99
CA LEU A 370 -20.53 -34.78 -11.89
C LEU A 370 -20.13 -34.57 -10.43
N SER A 371 -18.87 -34.81 -10.14
CA SER A 371 -18.32 -34.52 -8.82
C SER A 371 -18.11 -33.02 -8.63
N GLU A 372 -18.21 -32.54 -7.38
CA GLU A 372 -17.85 -31.21 -6.95
C GLU A 372 -18.61 -30.08 -7.67
N VAL A 373 -19.89 -30.25 -7.94
CA VAL A 373 -20.77 -29.24 -8.51
C VAL A 373 -21.58 -28.57 -7.40
N ASN A 374 -21.52 -27.26 -7.36
CA ASN A 374 -22.36 -26.40 -6.52
C ASN A 374 -23.34 -25.67 -7.42
N LEU A 375 -24.57 -26.15 -7.50
CA LEU A 375 -25.61 -25.55 -8.32
C LEU A 375 -26.28 -24.38 -7.60
N LYS A 376 -26.38 -23.24 -8.25
CA LYS A 376 -26.87 -21.98 -7.67
C LYS A 376 -27.79 -21.26 -8.67
N SER A 377 -28.81 -20.57 -8.17
CA SER A 377 -29.68 -19.73 -9.01
C SER A 377 -29.13 -18.32 -9.21
N ILE A 378 -29.50 -17.70 -10.34
CA ILE A 378 -29.44 -16.27 -10.58
C ILE A 378 -30.88 -15.82 -10.84
N PRO A 379 -31.29 -14.60 -10.60
CA PRO A 379 -30.62 -13.42 -10.05
C PRO A 379 -30.86 -13.23 -8.54
N GLN A 380 -31.62 -14.11 -7.90
CA GLN A 380 -32.09 -13.91 -6.53
C GLN A 380 -30.96 -13.62 -5.53
N PRO A 381 -29.83 -14.34 -5.50
CA PRO A 381 -28.75 -14.04 -4.57
C PRO A 381 -28.20 -12.61 -4.73
N ILE A 382 -28.15 -12.11 -5.96
CA ILE A 382 -27.67 -10.76 -6.25
C ILE A 382 -28.65 -9.71 -5.74
N LEU A 383 -29.95 -9.92 -5.95
CA LEU A 383 -31.01 -9.03 -5.44
C LEU A 383 -31.10 -9.03 -3.91
N ASP A 384 -30.88 -10.18 -3.27
CA ASP A 384 -30.91 -10.30 -1.82
C ASP A 384 -29.76 -9.53 -1.14
N ILE A 385 -28.58 -9.52 -1.73
CA ILE A 385 -27.47 -8.69 -1.27
C ILE A 385 -27.86 -7.22 -1.31
N TYR A 386 -28.45 -6.74 -2.40
CA TYR A 386 -28.89 -5.36 -2.51
C TYR A 386 -29.99 -5.01 -1.50
N LYS A 387 -30.92 -5.89 -1.25
CA LYS A 387 -31.96 -5.70 -0.23
C LYS A 387 -31.38 -5.58 1.16
N SER A 388 -30.41 -6.44 1.52
CA SER A 388 -29.78 -6.42 2.84
C SER A 388 -28.92 -5.18 3.10
N LEU A 389 -28.42 -4.53 2.05
CA LEU A 389 -27.61 -3.30 2.16
C LEU A 389 -28.49 -2.04 2.26
N ASN A 390 -29.78 -2.11 1.88
CA ASN A 390 -30.71 -0.97 1.84
C ASN A 390 -31.90 -1.13 2.82
N ALA A 391 -31.89 -2.16 3.63
CA ALA A 391 -32.82 -2.37 4.74
C ALA A 391 -32.22 -1.84 6.05
#